data_5d3aae5a5a8098c9fd9f09d46aa55840
#
_entry.id   5d3aae5a5a8098c9fd9f09d46aa55840
#
_cell.length_a   1.000
_cell.length_b   1.000
_cell.length_c   1.000
_cell.angle_alpha   90.00
_cell.angle_beta   90.00
_cell.angle_gamma   90.00
#
_symmetry.space_group_name_H-M   'P 1'
#
loop_
_entity.id
_entity.type
_entity.pdbx_description
1 polymer ?
#
loop_
_entity_poly.entity_id
_entity_poly.type
_entity_poly.pdbx_seq_one_letter_code
_entity_poly.pdbx_strand_id
1 'polypeptide(L)'
;MMLREKGLQFASFPLDWAGTPHFGASGDIRAKADIVVGGFANWFRRENLERAAEFDTPKHLGYLDRGLGLYFTHDIAIGSSLDRDYPAASEKYSRRIGRFLKLLGGAKRVLAVWINDPRISGEVGEEDLRYCLDAFGKAYPSAEFKLVAVNCVPGVKPEEMRSFCGDGYECYAFDYRVDTVGEPTWEIRRDLFAPLLERFEVVDYRTRAEKRANAERERSREWEKFKATSTLDFWLTRIKFKLYRHLERGLERKGVLAGFRPAAGIAGPQDAKGSDGQAV
;
A
#
# COMPACT_ATOMS: atom_id res chain seq x y z
N MET A 1 -4.61 1.06 -2.80
CA MET A 1 -5.36 1.71 -3.88
C MET A 1 -6.85 1.71 -3.63
N MET A 2 -7.52 0.57 -3.37
CA MET A 2 -8.96 0.50 -3.08
C MET A 2 -9.43 1.43 -1.96
N LEU A 3 -8.74 1.47 -0.81
CA LEU A 3 -9.07 2.39 0.28
C LEU A 3 -8.89 3.86 -0.11
N ARG A 4 -7.92 4.15 -0.98
CA ARG A 4 -7.71 5.51 -1.49
C ARG A 4 -8.83 5.94 -2.43
N GLU A 5 -9.28 5.06 -3.31
CA GLU A 5 -10.39 5.31 -4.23
C GLU A 5 -11.70 5.58 -3.47
N LYS A 6 -11.90 4.90 -2.35
CA LYS A 6 -13.00 5.14 -1.40
C LYS A 6 -12.78 6.35 -0.48
N GLY A 7 -11.66 7.08 -0.60
CA GLY A 7 -11.31 8.21 0.27
C GLY A 7 -10.94 7.81 1.69
N LEU A 8 -10.73 6.53 1.95
CA LEU A 8 -10.44 5.99 3.28
C LEU A 8 -8.95 5.90 3.59
N GLN A 9 -8.07 5.89 2.58
CA GLN A 9 -6.63 5.97 2.79
C GLN A 9 -6.20 7.43 2.93
N PHE A 10 -5.96 7.87 4.13
CA PHE A 10 -5.59 9.26 4.46
C PHE A 10 -4.16 9.39 5.00
N ALA A 11 -3.48 8.31 5.27
CA ALA A 11 -2.13 8.31 5.80
C ALA A 11 -1.32 7.12 5.28
N SER A 12 0.01 7.26 5.30
CA SER A 12 0.95 6.15 5.18
C SER A 12 1.46 5.79 6.57
N PHE A 13 1.61 4.50 6.81
CA PHE A 13 2.11 3.91 8.04
C PHE A 13 3.54 3.37 7.86
N PRO A 14 4.25 3.03 8.93
CA PRO A 14 5.63 2.56 8.83
C PRO A 14 5.78 1.33 7.94
N LEU A 15 4.89 0.35 8.10
CA LEU A 15 4.95 -0.94 7.39
C LEU A 15 4.52 -0.88 5.93
N ASP A 16 3.93 0.22 5.44
CA ASP A 16 3.47 0.32 4.04
C ASP A 16 4.61 0.23 3.01
N TRP A 17 5.85 0.51 3.42
CA TRP A 17 7.00 0.65 2.52
C TRP A 17 8.25 -0.10 3.00
N ALA A 18 8.12 -0.93 4.03
CA ALA A 18 9.17 -1.79 4.51
C ALA A 18 8.91 -3.21 4.01
N GLY A 19 9.88 -3.78 3.33
CA GLY A 19 9.82 -5.15 2.84
C GLY A 19 10.58 -6.12 3.74
N THR A 20 10.34 -7.40 3.55
CA THR A 20 11.10 -8.46 4.21
C THR A 20 11.96 -9.15 3.16
N PRO A 21 13.26 -9.35 3.40
CA PRO A 21 14.11 -10.08 2.47
C PRO A 21 13.69 -11.55 2.39
N HIS A 22 13.98 -12.19 1.26
CA HIS A 22 13.66 -13.58 0.91
C HIS A 22 14.37 -14.65 1.79
N PHE A 23 14.46 -14.43 3.07
CA PHE A 23 15.03 -15.44 3.98
C PHE A 23 13.89 -16.21 4.64
N GLY A 24 13.21 -16.96 3.78
CA GLY A 24 12.20 -17.93 4.05
C GLY A 24 11.91 -18.24 5.51
N ALA A 25 10.87 -17.71 6.04
CA ALA A 25 10.14 -18.34 7.11
C ALA A 25 8.75 -17.70 7.22
N SER A 26 7.79 -18.49 7.59
CA SER A 26 6.47 -18.11 8.08
C SER A 26 6.50 -17.06 9.21
N GLY A 27 7.67 -16.74 9.72
CA GLY A 27 7.88 -15.77 10.79
C GLY A 27 7.72 -14.29 10.44
N ASP A 28 7.45 -13.95 9.18
CA ASP A 28 7.39 -12.54 8.78
C ASP A 28 6.22 -11.79 9.41
N ILE A 29 5.02 -12.36 9.42
CA ILE A 29 3.86 -11.73 10.07
C ILE A 29 4.05 -11.61 11.59
N ARG A 30 4.65 -12.62 12.25
CA ARG A 30 4.96 -12.58 13.69
C ARG A 30 5.99 -11.49 13.99
N ALA A 31 7.09 -11.45 13.23
CA ALA A 31 8.11 -10.41 13.39
C ALA A 31 7.53 -8.99 13.24
N LYS A 32 6.62 -8.79 12.29
CA LYS A 32 5.96 -7.48 12.14
C LYS A 32 4.96 -7.18 13.25
N ALA A 33 4.26 -8.19 13.77
CA ALA A 33 3.45 -8.02 14.97
C ALA A 33 4.32 -7.61 16.17
N ASP A 34 5.48 -8.23 16.36
CA ASP A 34 6.43 -7.90 17.43
C ASP A 34 6.96 -6.46 17.30
N ILE A 35 7.26 -6.01 16.09
CA ILE A 35 7.67 -4.63 15.83
C ILE A 35 6.54 -3.65 16.24
N VAL A 36 5.29 -3.98 15.91
CA VAL A 36 4.13 -3.14 16.26
C VAL A 36 3.92 -3.09 17.77
N VAL A 37 3.90 -4.23 18.44
CA VAL A 37 3.69 -4.29 19.90
C VAL A 37 4.86 -3.72 20.67
N GLY A 38 6.08 -3.81 20.13
CA GLY A 38 7.27 -3.15 20.64
C GLY A 38 7.35 -1.65 20.36
N GLY A 39 6.29 -1.04 19.81
CA GLY A 39 6.21 0.40 19.57
C GLY A 39 7.23 0.90 18.55
N PHE A 40 7.72 0.05 17.66
CA PHE A 40 8.77 0.39 16.68
C PHE A 40 10.09 0.87 17.29
N ALA A 41 10.46 0.38 18.50
CA ALA A 41 11.57 0.89 19.29
C ALA A 41 12.92 0.92 18.53
N ASN A 42 13.16 -0.03 17.63
CA ASN A 42 14.40 -0.16 16.86
C ASN A 42 14.25 0.17 15.37
N TRP A 43 13.16 0.84 15.00
CA TRP A 43 12.83 1.11 13.60
C TRP A 43 13.80 2.07 12.92
N PHE A 44 14.35 1.66 11.78
CA PHE A 44 15.15 2.50 10.87
C PHE A 44 16.33 3.19 11.59
N ARG A 45 17.05 2.47 12.47
CA ARG A 45 18.22 3.03 13.16
C ARG A 45 19.41 3.09 12.21
N ARG A 46 20.11 4.23 12.20
CA ARG A 46 21.25 4.51 11.32
C ARG A 46 22.34 3.41 11.39
N GLU A 47 22.65 2.97 12.60
CA GLU A 47 23.66 1.95 12.89
C GLU A 47 23.32 0.55 12.37
N ASN A 48 22.03 0.27 12.14
CA ASN A 48 21.54 -1.01 11.63
C ASN A 48 21.41 -1.04 10.10
N LEU A 49 21.46 0.15 9.44
CA LEU A 49 21.23 0.25 8.01
C LEU A 49 22.50 -0.05 7.21
N GLU A 50 22.47 -1.10 6.44
CA GLU A 50 23.52 -1.53 5.54
C GLU A 50 23.05 -1.44 4.09
N ARG A 51 23.97 -1.03 3.20
CA ARG A 51 23.71 -0.96 1.77
C ARG A 51 23.44 -2.35 1.20
N ALA A 52 22.31 -2.50 0.50
CA ALA A 52 21.85 -3.73 -0.11
C ALA A 52 21.41 -3.45 -1.56
N ALA A 53 22.37 -3.59 -2.49
CA ALA A 53 22.19 -3.19 -3.88
C ALA A 53 21.12 -4.00 -4.62
N GLU A 54 20.89 -5.23 -4.18
CA GLU A 54 19.86 -6.14 -4.70
C GLU A 54 18.42 -5.60 -4.50
N PHE A 55 18.26 -4.64 -3.59
CA PHE A 55 16.97 -3.98 -3.34
C PHE A 55 16.87 -2.59 -3.98
N ASP A 56 17.78 -2.23 -4.89
CA ASP A 56 17.70 -0.97 -5.61
C ASP A 56 16.46 -0.91 -6.49
N THR A 57 15.93 0.28 -6.57
CA THR A 57 14.89 0.63 -7.54
C THR A 57 15.45 1.62 -8.56
N PRO A 58 14.78 1.89 -9.68
CA PRO A 58 15.25 2.90 -10.63
C PRO A 58 15.43 4.32 -10.06
N LYS A 59 14.89 4.58 -8.86
CA LYS A 59 14.91 5.91 -8.24
C LYS A 59 15.59 5.98 -6.88
N HIS A 60 15.76 4.83 -6.21
CA HIS A 60 16.21 4.79 -4.82
C HIS A 60 17.20 3.65 -4.59
N LEU A 61 18.10 3.89 -3.65
CA LEU A 61 19.05 2.92 -3.14
C LEU A 61 18.37 2.04 -2.08
N GLY A 62 18.62 0.74 -2.13
CA GLY A 62 18.15 -0.24 -1.15
C GLY A 62 19.03 -0.31 0.09
N TYR A 63 18.41 -0.41 1.26
CA TYR A 63 19.07 -0.62 2.54
C TYR A 63 18.38 -1.73 3.32
N LEU A 64 19.18 -2.58 3.96
CA LEU A 64 18.74 -3.61 4.88
C LEU A 64 18.94 -3.11 6.32
N ASP A 65 17.90 -3.12 7.12
CA ASP A 65 17.99 -2.98 8.58
C ASP A 65 18.28 -4.36 9.18
N ARG A 66 19.54 -4.59 9.60
CA ARG A 66 19.97 -5.87 10.15
C ARG A 66 19.36 -6.17 11.52
N GLY A 67 18.97 -5.14 12.25
CA GLY A 67 18.35 -5.31 13.56
C GLY A 67 16.92 -5.84 13.47
N LEU A 68 16.19 -5.48 12.42
CA LEU A 68 14.80 -5.86 12.21
C LEU A 68 14.61 -6.88 11.07
N GLY A 69 15.62 -7.13 10.25
CA GLY A 69 15.49 -7.95 9.05
C GLY A 69 14.57 -7.35 8.00
N LEU A 70 14.50 -6.03 7.91
CA LEU A 70 13.64 -5.30 6.97
C LEU A 70 14.48 -4.55 5.94
N TYR A 71 13.99 -4.46 4.70
CA TYR A 71 14.61 -3.61 3.70
C TYR A 71 13.77 -2.37 3.37
N PHE A 72 14.48 -1.29 3.01
CA PHE A 72 13.93 0.01 2.70
C PHE A 72 14.41 0.45 1.31
N THR A 73 13.47 0.71 0.40
CA THR A 73 13.75 0.96 -1.02
C THR A 73 13.21 2.30 -1.53
N HIS A 74 12.73 3.16 -0.65
CA HIS A 74 12.04 4.40 -1.06
C HIS A 74 12.49 5.63 -0.28
N ASP A 75 13.64 5.55 0.40
CA ASP A 75 14.05 6.56 1.36
C ASP A 75 15.30 7.32 0.95
N ILE A 76 16.22 6.65 0.27
CA ILE A 76 17.49 7.24 -0.14
C ILE A 76 17.53 7.32 -1.67
N ALA A 77 17.63 8.51 -2.21
CA ALA A 77 17.61 8.71 -3.66
C ALA A 77 18.88 8.19 -4.34
N ILE A 78 18.77 7.71 -5.60
CA ILE A 78 19.94 7.45 -6.44
C ILE A 78 20.70 8.75 -6.63
N GLY A 79 22.03 8.70 -6.48
CA GLY A 79 22.90 9.89 -6.53
C GLY A 79 22.98 10.66 -5.21
N SER A 80 22.31 10.18 -4.16
CA SER A 80 22.44 10.67 -2.79
C SER A 80 23.24 9.69 -1.92
N SER A 81 23.32 9.97 -0.63
CA SER A 81 23.95 9.10 0.37
C SER A 81 23.02 8.90 1.58
N LEU A 82 23.28 7.83 2.32
CA LEU A 82 22.54 7.59 3.57
C LEU A 82 22.69 8.79 4.53
N ASP A 83 23.89 9.29 4.72
CA ASP A 83 24.14 10.39 5.66
C ASP A 83 23.37 11.67 5.31
N ARG A 84 23.24 11.94 4.01
CA ARG A 84 22.50 13.11 3.52
C ARG A 84 20.99 12.96 3.72
N ASP A 85 20.42 11.81 3.37
CA ASP A 85 18.96 11.64 3.31
C ASP A 85 18.37 11.05 4.59
N TYR A 86 19.21 10.42 5.45
CA TYR A 86 18.77 9.78 6.69
C TYR A 86 17.97 10.70 7.63
N PRO A 87 18.39 11.96 7.89
CA PRO A 87 17.63 12.81 8.82
C PRO A 87 16.17 13.00 8.38
N ALA A 88 15.95 13.25 7.09
CA ALA A 88 14.61 13.44 6.54
C ALA A 88 13.79 12.13 6.53
N ALA A 89 14.44 11.00 6.23
CA ALA A 89 13.82 9.69 6.26
C ALA A 89 13.44 9.28 7.69
N SER A 90 14.34 9.47 8.65
CA SER A 90 14.11 9.18 10.07
C SER A 90 12.95 10.02 10.64
N GLU A 91 12.92 11.32 10.36
CA GLU A 91 11.81 12.20 10.76
C GLU A 91 10.48 11.75 10.12
N LYS A 92 10.50 11.35 8.85
CA LYS A 92 9.33 10.81 8.16
C LYS A 92 8.77 9.58 8.90
N TYR A 93 9.63 8.63 9.29
CA TYR A 93 9.22 7.45 10.04
C TYR A 93 8.73 7.78 11.44
N SER A 94 9.40 8.66 12.16
CA SER A 94 8.96 9.12 13.49
C SER A 94 7.53 9.67 13.46
N ARG A 95 7.21 10.51 12.46
CA ARG A 95 5.85 11.02 12.28
C ARG A 95 4.83 9.93 11.93
N ARG A 96 5.22 8.93 11.11
CA ARG A 96 4.34 7.82 10.74
C ARG A 96 4.07 6.91 11.92
N ILE A 97 5.10 6.57 12.68
CA ILE A 97 5.03 5.75 13.90
C ILE A 97 4.13 6.43 14.93
N GLY A 98 4.41 7.69 15.26
CA GLY A 98 3.60 8.44 16.25
C GLY A 98 2.13 8.48 15.87
N ARG A 99 1.80 8.69 14.60
CA ARG A 99 0.42 8.64 14.11
C ARG A 99 -0.19 7.25 14.21
N PHE A 100 0.53 6.22 13.83
CA PHE A 100 0.08 4.84 13.87
C PHE A 100 -0.23 4.40 15.30
N LEU A 101 0.70 4.61 16.23
CA LEU A 101 0.53 4.27 17.64
C LEU A 101 -0.62 5.07 18.29
N LYS A 102 -0.76 6.35 17.94
CA LYS A 102 -1.91 7.15 18.38
C LYS A 102 -3.25 6.58 17.91
N LEU A 103 -3.31 6.10 16.67
CA LEU A 103 -4.52 5.48 16.13
C LEU A 103 -4.82 4.16 16.82
N LEU A 104 -3.83 3.29 17.00
CA LEU A 104 -4.01 2.03 17.72
C LEU A 104 -4.44 2.23 19.16
N GLY A 105 -3.80 3.15 19.89
CA GLY A 105 -4.14 3.45 21.28
C GLY A 105 -5.56 4.04 21.47
N GLY A 106 -6.14 4.64 20.43
CA GLY A 106 -7.50 5.18 20.44
C GLY A 106 -8.55 4.31 19.75
N ALA A 107 -8.15 3.23 19.10
CA ALA A 107 -9.07 2.37 18.35
C ALA A 107 -9.88 1.47 19.29
N LYS A 108 -11.15 1.24 18.94
CA LYS A 108 -11.99 0.23 19.59
C LYS A 108 -11.96 -1.09 18.82
N ARG A 109 -11.92 -1.01 17.50
CA ARG A 109 -11.82 -2.15 16.59
C ARG A 109 -10.76 -1.88 15.53
N VAL A 110 -9.92 -2.86 15.26
CA VAL A 110 -8.83 -2.80 14.29
C VAL A 110 -8.94 -3.97 13.34
N LEU A 111 -9.08 -3.68 12.06
CA LEU A 111 -8.92 -4.68 11.01
C LEU A 111 -7.49 -4.58 10.46
N ALA A 112 -6.69 -5.61 10.69
CA ALA A 112 -5.37 -5.76 10.08
C ALA A 112 -5.46 -6.71 8.88
N VAL A 113 -4.97 -6.26 7.73
CA VAL A 113 -4.95 -7.07 6.51
C VAL A 113 -3.50 -7.36 6.14
N TRP A 114 -3.17 -8.62 6.05
CA TRP A 114 -1.87 -9.11 5.62
C TRP A 114 -1.98 -9.75 4.24
N ILE A 115 -1.26 -9.18 3.29
CA ILE A 115 -1.14 -9.75 1.94
C ILE A 115 0.24 -10.38 1.85
N ASN A 116 0.27 -11.71 1.82
CA ASN A 116 1.49 -12.48 1.86
C ASN A 116 2.08 -12.66 0.46
N ASP A 117 3.28 -12.14 0.23
CA ASP A 117 4.02 -12.35 -1.01
C ASP A 117 4.73 -13.72 -0.97
N PRO A 118 4.39 -14.66 -1.84
CA PRO A 118 4.95 -16.02 -1.83
C PRO A 118 6.45 -16.05 -2.15
N ARG A 119 6.98 -14.97 -2.70
CA ARG A 119 8.42 -14.85 -2.99
C ARG A 119 9.23 -14.57 -1.71
N ILE A 120 8.57 -14.18 -0.64
CA ILE A 120 9.22 -13.63 0.55
C ILE A 120 9.07 -14.56 1.75
N SER A 121 7.90 -15.13 1.95
CA SER A 121 7.60 -15.92 3.13
C SER A 121 6.78 -17.16 2.81
N GLY A 122 6.81 -18.16 3.68
CA GLY A 122 5.91 -19.29 3.63
C GLY A 122 4.44 -18.87 3.81
N GLU A 123 3.51 -19.79 3.65
CA GLU A 123 2.09 -19.55 3.91
C GLU A 123 1.90 -19.19 5.39
N VAL A 124 1.10 -18.15 5.62
CA VAL A 124 0.63 -17.80 6.97
C VAL A 124 -0.37 -18.84 7.42
N GLY A 125 -0.08 -19.48 8.54
CA GLY A 125 -0.93 -20.50 9.13
C GLY A 125 -1.78 -19.98 10.30
N GLU A 126 -2.59 -20.87 10.84
CA GLU A 126 -3.45 -20.56 11.98
C GLU A 126 -2.65 -20.14 13.22
N GLU A 127 -1.54 -20.82 13.51
CA GLU A 127 -0.69 -20.51 14.65
C GLU A 127 -0.09 -19.09 14.56
N ASP A 128 0.26 -18.64 13.35
CA ASP A 128 0.78 -17.30 13.13
C ASP A 128 -0.27 -16.23 13.45
N LEU A 129 -1.51 -16.45 13.01
CA LEU A 129 -2.61 -15.53 13.25
C LEU A 129 -2.99 -15.48 14.73
N ARG A 130 -3.04 -16.63 15.40
CA ARG A 130 -3.28 -16.71 16.85
C ARG A 130 -2.18 -15.99 17.64
N TYR A 131 -0.91 -16.20 17.28
CA TYR A 131 0.20 -15.47 17.86
C TYR A 131 0.02 -13.95 17.74
N CYS A 132 -0.28 -13.46 16.53
CA CYS A 132 -0.46 -12.03 16.28
C CYS A 132 -1.63 -11.44 17.09
N LEU A 133 -2.78 -12.15 17.14
CA LEU A 133 -3.94 -11.72 17.93
C LEU A 133 -3.62 -11.65 19.42
N ASP A 134 -2.96 -12.67 19.95
CA ASP A 134 -2.54 -12.70 21.36
C ASP A 134 -1.57 -11.56 21.69
N ALA A 135 -0.58 -11.33 20.84
CA ALA A 135 0.36 -10.22 20.98
C ALA A 135 -0.33 -8.84 20.95
N PHE A 136 -1.23 -8.62 19.98
CA PHE A 136 -2.00 -7.38 19.88
C PHE A 136 -2.97 -7.20 21.05
N GLY A 137 -3.69 -8.25 21.44
CA GLY A 137 -4.61 -8.21 22.57
C GLY A 137 -3.92 -7.86 23.90
N LYS A 138 -2.71 -8.38 24.11
CA LYS A 138 -1.89 -8.03 25.27
C LYS A 138 -1.39 -6.58 25.24
N ALA A 139 -0.94 -6.12 24.07
CA ALA A 139 -0.38 -4.76 23.91
C ALA A 139 -1.47 -3.67 23.90
N TYR A 140 -2.66 -3.98 23.37
CA TYR A 140 -3.76 -3.03 23.17
C TYR A 140 -5.09 -3.60 23.70
N PRO A 141 -5.24 -3.83 25.01
CA PRO A 141 -6.37 -4.55 25.60
C PRO A 141 -7.73 -3.85 25.46
N SER A 142 -7.72 -2.57 25.08
CA SER A 142 -8.95 -1.79 24.82
C SER A 142 -9.48 -1.93 23.39
N ALA A 143 -8.73 -2.59 22.49
CA ALA A 143 -9.07 -2.75 21.09
C ALA A 143 -9.37 -4.21 20.75
N GLU A 144 -10.45 -4.43 20.02
CA GLU A 144 -10.76 -5.70 19.38
C GLU A 144 -10.03 -5.80 18.03
N PHE A 145 -9.21 -6.82 17.85
CA PHE A 145 -8.48 -7.04 16.62
C PHE A 145 -9.14 -8.12 15.78
N LYS A 146 -9.23 -7.85 14.47
CA LYS A 146 -9.52 -8.85 13.46
C LYS A 146 -8.39 -8.88 12.44
N LEU A 147 -7.85 -10.07 12.16
CA LEU A 147 -6.80 -10.31 11.17
C LEU A 147 -7.39 -10.96 9.92
N VAL A 148 -7.03 -10.47 8.76
CA VAL A 148 -7.32 -11.10 7.48
C VAL A 148 -5.99 -11.32 6.76
N ALA A 149 -5.61 -12.58 6.58
CA ALA A 149 -4.43 -12.95 5.80
C ALA A 149 -4.85 -13.47 4.43
N VAL A 150 -4.08 -13.11 3.42
CA VAL A 150 -4.24 -13.62 2.06
C VAL A 150 -2.89 -14.15 1.59
N ASN A 151 -2.77 -15.46 1.52
CA ASN A 151 -1.63 -16.17 0.96
C ASN A 151 -1.75 -16.22 -0.56
N CYS A 152 -0.70 -15.82 -1.26
CA CYS A 152 -0.61 -16.08 -2.68
C CYS A 152 -0.11 -17.50 -2.92
N VAL A 153 -0.94 -18.35 -3.47
CA VAL A 153 -0.55 -19.72 -3.83
C VAL A 153 -0.59 -19.83 -5.35
N PRO A 154 0.59 -19.91 -6.01
CA PRO A 154 0.67 -19.97 -7.46
C PRO A 154 -0.20 -21.05 -8.07
N GLY A 155 -1.02 -20.70 -9.07
CA GLY A 155 -1.86 -21.61 -9.82
C GLY A 155 -3.18 -22.00 -9.14
N VAL A 156 -3.41 -21.62 -7.87
CA VAL A 156 -4.72 -21.84 -7.22
C VAL A 156 -5.71 -20.78 -7.70
N LYS A 157 -6.72 -21.23 -8.42
CA LYS A 157 -7.75 -20.35 -8.96
C LYS A 157 -8.68 -19.84 -7.85
N PRO A 158 -9.37 -18.70 -8.06
CA PRO A 158 -10.30 -18.15 -7.07
C PRO A 158 -11.43 -19.10 -6.67
N GLU A 159 -11.93 -19.89 -7.61
CA GLU A 159 -12.95 -20.92 -7.38
C GLU A 159 -12.43 -22.12 -6.58
N GLU A 160 -11.11 -22.32 -6.55
CA GLU A 160 -10.41 -23.36 -5.78
C GLU A 160 -9.83 -22.80 -4.48
N MET A 161 -10.18 -21.55 -4.13
CA MET A 161 -9.67 -20.86 -2.97
C MET A 161 -9.85 -21.66 -1.70
N ARG A 162 -8.75 -21.93 -1.02
CA ARG A 162 -8.75 -22.51 0.32
C ARG A 162 -8.94 -21.40 1.35
N SER A 163 -9.73 -21.65 2.38
CA SER A 163 -9.88 -20.71 3.48
C SER A 163 -10.05 -21.44 4.80
N PHE A 164 -9.61 -20.79 5.85
CA PHE A 164 -9.92 -21.15 7.23
C PHE A 164 -10.20 -19.90 8.06
N CYS A 165 -10.98 -20.03 9.10
CA CYS A 165 -11.30 -18.94 10.00
C CYS A 165 -11.37 -19.43 11.44
N GLY A 166 -11.18 -18.50 12.35
CA GLY A 166 -11.35 -18.70 13.78
C GLY A 166 -11.80 -17.42 14.45
N ASP A 167 -11.76 -17.40 15.77
CA ASP A 167 -12.12 -16.22 16.53
C ASP A 167 -11.08 -15.11 16.28
N GLY A 168 -11.56 -14.01 15.68
CA GLY A 168 -10.75 -12.83 15.35
C GLY A 168 -9.87 -12.95 14.11
N TYR A 169 -9.87 -14.06 13.34
CA TYR A 169 -9.07 -14.15 12.12
C TYR A 169 -9.75 -14.87 10.98
N GLU A 170 -9.31 -14.54 9.76
CA GLU A 170 -9.63 -15.22 8.52
C GLU A 170 -8.37 -15.35 7.67
N CYS A 171 -8.20 -16.47 7.00
CA CYS A 171 -7.10 -16.70 6.07
C CYS A 171 -7.62 -17.24 4.75
N TYR A 172 -7.08 -16.74 3.66
CA TYR A 172 -7.41 -17.12 2.29
C TYR A 172 -6.15 -17.49 1.54
N ALA A 173 -6.23 -18.47 0.64
CA ALA A 173 -5.11 -18.92 -0.17
C ALA A 173 -5.56 -19.12 -1.63
N PHE A 174 -5.08 -18.24 -2.51
CA PHE A 174 -5.34 -18.25 -3.95
C PHE A 174 -4.26 -17.47 -4.72
N ASP A 175 -4.15 -17.65 -6.02
CA ASP A 175 -3.24 -16.88 -6.84
C ASP A 175 -3.84 -15.51 -7.19
N TYR A 176 -3.39 -14.48 -6.49
CA TYR A 176 -3.85 -13.10 -6.70
C TYR A 176 -2.97 -12.29 -7.65
N ARG A 177 -1.94 -12.91 -8.23
CA ARG A 177 -1.05 -12.21 -9.15
C ARG A 177 -1.78 -11.87 -10.44
N VAL A 178 -1.43 -10.73 -11.01
CA VAL A 178 -1.82 -10.42 -12.39
C VAL A 178 -0.88 -11.19 -13.31
N ASP A 179 -1.44 -11.97 -14.24
CA ASP A 179 -0.67 -12.65 -15.29
C ASP A 179 -0.07 -11.59 -16.22
N THR A 180 1.14 -11.16 -15.90
CA THR A 180 1.94 -10.34 -16.80
C THR A 180 3.08 -11.20 -17.31
N VAL A 181 3.09 -11.39 -18.62
CA VAL A 181 4.16 -12.07 -19.31
C VAL A 181 5.45 -11.30 -19.08
N GLY A 182 6.33 -11.85 -18.22
CA GLY A 182 7.72 -11.46 -18.16
C GLY A 182 8.20 -10.59 -17.00
N GLU A 183 7.35 -9.96 -16.18
CA GLU A 183 7.83 -9.17 -15.03
C GLU A 183 7.03 -9.42 -13.74
N PRO A 184 7.68 -9.42 -12.56
CA PRO A 184 6.98 -9.46 -11.29
C PRO A 184 6.20 -8.17 -11.12
N THR A 185 4.88 -8.22 -11.25
CA THR A 185 4.05 -7.05 -11.07
C THR A 185 3.68 -6.85 -9.61
N TRP A 186 3.72 -5.59 -9.20
CA TRP A 186 3.13 -5.10 -7.96
C TRP A 186 1.60 -5.07 -8.03
N GLU A 187 1.05 -5.41 -9.19
CA GLU A 187 -0.38 -5.37 -9.41
C GLU A 187 -1.00 -6.66 -8.92
N ILE A 188 -1.87 -6.52 -7.96
CA ILE A 188 -2.72 -7.60 -7.47
C ILE A 188 -4.08 -7.50 -8.16
N ARG A 189 -4.71 -8.64 -8.33
CA ARG A 189 -6.07 -8.72 -8.90
C ARG A 189 -7.08 -8.14 -7.91
N ARG A 190 -7.47 -6.89 -8.15
CA ARG A 190 -8.40 -6.14 -7.28
C ARG A 190 -9.79 -6.75 -7.23
N ASP A 191 -10.22 -7.35 -8.33
CA ASP A 191 -11.48 -8.06 -8.45
C ASP A 191 -11.62 -9.19 -7.42
N LEU A 192 -10.51 -9.80 -7.03
CA LEU A 192 -10.48 -10.87 -6.02
C LEU A 192 -10.48 -10.32 -4.58
N PHE A 193 -9.86 -9.16 -4.36
CA PHE A 193 -9.80 -8.56 -3.02
C PHE A 193 -11.04 -7.76 -2.65
N ALA A 194 -11.74 -7.16 -3.63
CA ALA A 194 -12.91 -6.35 -3.36
C ALA A 194 -13.99 -7.12 -2.59
N PRO A 195 -14.42 -8.33 -3.00
CA PRO A 195 -15.43 -9.09 -2.27
C PRO A 195 -15.00 -9.49 -0.85
N LEU A 196 -13.69 -9.73 -0.64
CA LEU A 196 -13.16 -10.07 0.68
C LEU A 196 -13.21 -8.89 1.64
N LEU A 197 -12.87 -7.69 1.15
CA LEU A 197 -12.78 -6.48 1.97
C LEU A 197 -14.12 -5.75 2.12
N GLU A 198 -15.04 -5.89 1.18
CA GLU A 198 -16.37 -5.26 1.23
C GLU A 198 -17.27 -5.80 2.35
N ARG A 199 -16.96 -6.97 2.89
CA ARG A 199 -17.65 -7.54 4.05
C ARG A 199 -17.38 -6.78 5.35
N PHE A 200 -16.31 -5.95 5.37
CA PHE A 200 -15.94 -5.18 6.56
C PHE A 200 -16.41 -3.74 6.42
N GLU A 201 -17.16 -3.28 7.40
CA GLU A 201 -17.49 -1.87 7.50
C GLU A 201 -16.26 -1.11 7.99
N VAL A 202 -15.70 -0.27 7.12
CA VAL A 202 -14.57 0.61 7.46
C VAL A 202 -15.11 1.96 7.89
N VAL A 203 -14.98 2.28 9.17
CA VAL A 203 -15.44 3.55 9.74
C VAL A 203 -14.33 4.59 9.67
N ASP A 204 -14.64 5.74 9.08
CA ASP A 204 -13.73 6.88 9.04
C ASP A 204 -13.87 7.75 10.29
N TYR A 205 -13.03 7.50 11.28
CA TYR A 205 -13.02 8.22 12.57
C TYR A 205 -12.43 9.63 12.51
N ARG A 206 -12.00 10.11 11.35
CA ARG A 206 -11.46 11.46 11.24
C ARG A 206 -12.53 12.50 11.54
N THR A 207 -12.16 13.53 12.28
CA THR A 207 -12.98 14.72 12.45
C THR A 207 -13.18 15.48 11.15
N ARG A 208 -14.19 16.33 11.07
CA ARG A 208 -14.40 17.21 9.91
C ARG A 208 -13.18 18.09 9.60
N ALA A 209 -12.49 18.56 10.63
CA ALA A 209 -11.28 19.36 10.48
C ALA A 209 -10.14 18.55 9.86
N GLU A 210 -9.91 17.31 10.31
CA GLU A 210 -8.90 16.40 9.74
C GLU A 210 -9.22 16.03 8.29
N LYS A 211 -10.50 15.77 7.97
CA LYS A 211 -10.94 15.51 6.59
C LYS A 211 -10.66 16.71 5.67
N ARG A 212 -10.95 17.92 6.12
CA ARG A 212 -10.64 19.16 5.40
C ARG A 212 -9.14 19.34 5.19
N ALA A 213 -8.35 19.22 6.26
CA ALA A 213 -6.89 19.37 6.20
C ALA A 213 -6.24 18.31 5.28
N ASN A 214 -6.75 17.09 5.25
CA ASN A 214 -6.27 16.05 4.35
C ASN A 214 -6.64 16.35 2.88
N ALA A 215 -7.88 16.76 2.64
CA ALA A 215 -8.33 17.14 1.29
C ALA A 215 -7.55 18.34 0.73
N GLU A 216 -7.16 19.28 1.58
CA GLU A 216 -6.36 20.44 1.20
C GLU A 216 -4.91 20.04 0.89
N ARG A 217 -4.30 19.18 1.71
CA ARG A 217 -2.97 18.60 1.45
C ARG A 217 -2.94 17.79 0.14
N GLU A 218 -3.95 17.00 -0.15
CA GLU A 218 -4.02 16.26 -1.40
C GLU A 218 -4.15 17.20 -2.61
N ARG A 219 -5.00 18.22 -2.51
CA ARG A 219 -5.11 19.25 -3.56
C ARG A 219 -3.78 19.97 -3.79
N SER A 220 -3.07 20.34 -2.71
CA SER A 220 -1.77 20.99 -2.82
C SER A 220 -0.73 20.07 -3.48
N ARG A 221 -0.70 18.79 -3.12
CA ARG A 221 0.19 17.80 -3.75
C ARG A 221 -0.14 17.58 -5.23
N GLU A 222 -1.40 17.51 -5.57
CA GLU A 222 -1.82 17.40 -6.97
C GLU A 222 -1.46 18.66 -7.76
N TRP A 223 -1.56 19.83 -7.14
CA TRP A 223 -1.15 21.08 -7.73
C TRP A 223 0.36 21.16 -7.96
N GLU A 224 1.18 20.73 -6.99
CA GLU A 224 2.63 20.69 -7.16
C GLU A 224 3.06 19.66 -8.23
N LYS A 225 2.46 18.47 -8.25
CA LYS A 225 2.68 17.51 -9.34
C LYS A 225 2.29 18.09 -10.70
N PHE A 226 1.23 18.85 -10.73
CA PHE A 226 0.74 19.50 -11.92
C PHE A 226 1.71 20.56 -12.43
N LYS A 227 2.29 21.39 -11.56
CA LYS A 227 3.32 22.36 -11.92
C LYS A 227 4.60 21.70 -12.45
N ALA A 228 5.00 20.59 -11.85
CA ALA A 228 6.23 19.88 -12.19
C ALA A 228 6.16 19.14 -13.55
N THR A 229 4.95 18.90 -14.09
CA THR A 229 4.73 18.14 -15.33
C THR A 229 4.34 19.02 -16.53
N SER A 230 4.54 20.32 -16.48
CA SER A 230 3.95 21.25 -17.44
C SER A 230 4.69 21.36 -18.78
N THR A 231 4.17 20.66 -19.79
CA THR A 231 4.16 21.17 -21.16
C THR A 231 2.81 21.84 -21.42
N LEU A 232 2.74 22.84 -22.32
CA LEU A 232 1.50 23.59 -22.63
C LEU A 232 0.34 22.66 -23.02
N ASP A 233 0.61 21.59 -23.77
CA ASP A 233 -0.39 20.60 -24.19
C ASP A 233 -0.95 19.81 -23.02
N PHE A 234 -0.15 19.50 -22.03
CA PHE A 234 -0.58 18.83 -20.81
C PHE A 234 -1.51 19.75 -19.99
N TRP A 235 -1.22 21.05 -19.93
CA TRP A 235 -2.07 22.04 -19.30
C TRP A 235 -3.44 22.14 -19.98
N LEU A 236 -3.47 22.25 -21.29
CA LEU A 236 -4.67 22.34 -22.09
C LEU A 236 -5.53 21.07 -21.96
N THR A 237 -4.93 19.90 -21.99
CA THR A 237 -5.63 18.63 -21.83
C THR A 237 -6.25 18.49 -20.43
N ARG A 238 -5.59 18.93 -19.39
CA ARG A 238 -6.12 18.88 -18.01
C ARG A 238 -7.18 19.91 -17.73
N ILE A 239 -7.10 21.10 -18.33
CA ILE A 239 -8.17 22.10 -18.26
C ILE A 239 -9.43 21.55 -18.94
N LYS A 240 -9.31 20.97 -20.13
CA LYS A 240 -10.39 20.29 -20.82
C LYS A 240 -11.01 19.19 -19.97
N PHE A 241 -10.19 18.34 -19.34
CA PHE A 241 -10.65 17.24 -18.49
C PHE A 241 -11.35 17.71 -17.20
N LYS A 242 -10.85 18.80 -16.56
CA LYS A 242 -11.54 19.40 -15.40
C LYS A 242 -12.87 20.04 -15.78
N LEU A 243 -12.92 20.73 -16.92
CA LEU A 243 -14.17 21.31 -17.45
C LEU A 243 -15.18 20.21 -17.74
N TYR A 244 -14.74 19.14 -18.40
CA TYR A 244 -15.57 17.99 -18.71
C TYR A 244 -16.16 17.35 -17.45
N ARG A 245 -15.33 17.06 -16.42
CA ARG A 245 -15.81 16.54 -15.13
C ARG A 245 -16.74 17.49 -14.39
N HIS A 246 -16.54 18.79 -14.52
CA HIS A 246 -17.41 19.76 -13.88
C HIS A 246 -18.79 19.81 -14.56
N LEU A 247 -18.81 19.75 -15.88
CA LEU A 247 -20.02 19.64 -16.67
C LEU A 247 -20.75 18.31 -16.40
N GLU A 248 -20.04 17.19 -16.38
CA GLU A 248 -20.57 15.86 -16.07
C GLU A 248 -21.28 15.84 -14.71
N ARG A 249 -20.63 16.31 -13.65
CA ARG A 249 -21.25 16.44 -12.31
C ARG A 249 -22.42 17.41 -12.27
N GLY A 250 -22.38 18.46 -13.08
CA GLY A 250 -23.49 19.42 -13.23
C GLY A 250 -24.71 18.80 -13.90
N LEU A 251 -24.47 17.93 -14.88
CA LEU A 251 -25.51 17.21 -15.61
C LEU A 251 -26.09 16.04 -14.81
N GLU A 252 -25.23 15.34 -14.05
CA GLU A 252 -25.67 14.30 -13.09
C GLU A 252 -26.58 14.90 -12.00
N ARG A 253 -26.22 16.05 -11.43
CA ARG A 253 -27.04 16.76 -10.44
C ARG A 253 -28.38 17.22 -10.97
N LYS A 254 -28.47 17.46 -12.27
CA LYS A 254 -29.70 17.86 -12.95
C LYS A 254 -30.51 16.67 -13.50
N GLY A 255 -30.07 15.44 -13.25
CA GLY A 255 -30.76 14.21 -13.70
C GLY A 255 -30.72 13.99 -15.23
N VAL A 256 -29.90 14.75 -15.94
CA VAL A 256 -29.84 14.70 -17.42
C VAL A 256 -29.05 13.50 -17.93
N LEU A 257 -28.17 12.93 -17.09
CA LEU A 257 -27.29 11.79 -17.44
C LEU A 257 -27.68 10.48 -16.75
N ALA A 258 -28.85 10.34 -16.20
CA ALA A 258 -29.36 9.08 -15.68
C ALA A 258 -29.54 8.07 -16.82
N GLY A 259 -28.48 7.46 -17.28
CA GLY A 259 -28.52 6.44 -18.33
C GLY A 259 -27.34 6.39 -19.30
N PHE A 260 -26.45 7.35 -19.30
CA PHE A 260 -25.28 7.32 -20.18
C PHE A 260 -24.07 6.67 -19.48
N ARG A 261 -23.86 5.38 -19.66
CA ARG A 261 -22.56 4.74 -19.42
C ARG A 261 -21.70 4.96 -20.66
N PRO A 262 -20.56 5.66 -20.59
CA PRO A 262 -19.63 5.67 -21.69
C PRO A 262 -19.14 4.23 -21.93
N ALA A 263 -19.22 3.81 -23.20
CA ALA A 263 -18.64 2.53 -23.62
C ALA A 263 -17.17 2.49 -23.21
N ALA A 264 -16.77 1.43 -22.58
CA ALA A 264 -15.38 1.13 -22.29
C ALA A 264 -14.60 1.08 -23.62
N GLY A 265 -13.70 2.01 -23.86
CA GLY A 265 -12.87 1.98 -25.06
C GLY A 265 -12.40 3.35 -25.53
N ILE A 266 -11.63 4.06 -24.72
CA ILE A 266 -10.61 4.96 -25.27
C ILE A 266 -9.29 4.51 -24.65
N ALA A 267 -8.59 3.64 -25.39
CA ALA A 267 -7.19 3.32 -25.14
C ALA A 267 -6.39 4.64 -25.14
N GLY A 268 -5.61 4.85 -24.10
CA GLY A 268 -4.63 5.94 -24.09
C GLY A 268 -3.65 5.80 -25.25
N PRO A 269 -2.96 6.88 -25.64
CA PRO A 269 -2.02 6.83 -26.75
C PRO A 269 -0.93 5.79 -26.42
N GLN A 270 -0.84 4.77 -27.27
CA GLN A 270 0.27 3.84 -27.30
C GLN A 270 1.52 4.63 -27.67
N ASP A 271 2.55 4.51 -26.86
CA ASP A 271 3.89 4.99 -27.20
C ASP A 271 4.37 4.28 -28.47
N ALA A 272 4.36 5.02 -29.57
CA ALA A 272 5.00 4.63 -30.80
C ALA A 272 6.53 4.69 -30.55
N LYS A 273 7.11 3.58 -30.10
CA LYS A 273 8.56 3.35 -30.25
C LYS A 273 8.81 2.94 -31.68
N GLY A 274 9.44 3.87 -32.40
CA GLY A 274 9.97 3.67 -33.73
C GLY A 274 10.93 2.48 -33.78
N SER A 275 10.66 1.58 -34.67
CA SER A 275 11.62 0.64 -35.22
C SER A 275 12.56 1.42 -36.14
N ASP A 276 13.83 1.42 -35.86
CA ASP A 276 14.93 1.52 -36.83
C ASP A 276 16.21 1.07 -36.12
N GLY A 277 16.81 0.08 -36.63
CA GLY A 277 17.97 -0.03 -37.44
C GLY A 277 18.67 -1.35 -37.20
N GLN A 278 18.51 -2.27 -38.12
CA GLN A 278 19.52 -3.31 -38.38
C GLN A 278 20.84 -2.64 -38.81
N ALA A 279 21.96 -3.16 -38.38
CA ALA A 279 23.06 -3.66 -39.21
C ALA A 279 24.35 -3.87 -38.43
N VAL A 280 24.91 -5.02 -38.71
CA VAL A 280 26.25 -5.60 -38.54
C VAL A 280 26.54 -6.25 -37.22
#